data_8273959c5c36b47babe31e35f9a5363d
#
_entry.id   8273959c5c36b47babe31e35f9a5363d
#
_cell.length_a   1.000
_cell.length_b   1.000
_cell.length_c   1.000
_cell.angle_alpha   90.00
_cell.angle_beta   90.00
_cell.angle_gamma   90.00
#
_symmetry.space_group_name_H-M   'P 1'
#
loop_
_entity.id
_entity.type
_entity.pdbx_description
1 polymer ?
#
loop_
_entity_poly.entity_id
_entity_poly.type
_entity_poly.pdbx_seq_one_letter_code
_entity_poly.pdbx_strand_id
1 'polypeptide(L)'
;IAISKIIENRNNFGEVYGTVSDLGEVKAKYSLALEIAAGNRITGIVVKDDLTASKCIHFLKDNKLGTASFLPLNKVKGPESDPALKKLVDANGVHGLATDLLTYDSKFKNVIQYVFGNTLVVDNIEVARRIGIGKARMVSLDGDLSETSGVMIGGYRQRSKGKGFKEQELTVDIDKLNFSISDMERQLKNMDGEKQENEKKIQRLRELKANLEGEIIKTEKSLHLDSADLDASKALKDDLKKKAAETDKELRTINDKVTNQNRGLANLKIEKEKLRNAIK
;
A
#
# COMPACT_ATOMS: atom_id res chain seq x y z
N ILE A 1 11.85 -6.27 -20.24
CA ILE A 1 12.07 -5.03 -21.02
C ILE A 1 10.88 -4.77 -21.93
N ALA A 2 10.51 -5.68 -22.86
CA ALA A 2 9.41 -5.48 -23.82
C ALA A 2 8.07 -5.10 -23.12
N ILE A 3 7.65 -5.91 -22.13
CA ILE A 3 6.40 -5.70 -21.40
C ILE A 3 6.39 -4.35 -20.69
N SER A 4 7.44 -4.02 -19.93
CA SER A 4 7.55 -2.75 -19.20
C SER A 4 7.45 -1.56 -20.14
N LYS A 5 8.11 -1.62 -21.31
CA LYS A 5 8.09 -0.54 -22.30
C LYS A 5 6.72 -0.34 -22.96
N ILE A 6 5.96 -1.41 -23.17
CA ILE A 6 4.57 -1.29 -23.66
C ILE A 6 3.67 -0.66 -22.58
N ILE A 7 3.80 -1.10 -21.31
CA ILE A 7 3.00 -0.54 -20.20
C ILE A 7 3.31 0.94 -19.96
N GLU A 8 4.60 1.34 -19.99
CA GLU A 8 5.03 2.74 -19.87
C GLU A 8 4.45 3.62 -20.96
N ASN A 9 4.38 3.11 -22.21
CA ASN A 9 3.92 3.86 -23.38
C ASN A 9 2.46 3.56 -23.78
N ARG A 10 1.67 2.94 -22.90
CA ARG A 10 0.32 2.45 -23.19
C ARG A 10 -0.61 3.50 -23.84
N ASN A 11 -0.47 4.77 -23.47
CA ASN A 11 -1.30 5.87 -23.98
C ASN A 11 -1.12 6.13 -25.50
N ASN A 12 -0.02 5.66 -26.10
CA ASN A 12 0.31 5.87 -27.51
C ASN A 12 -0.30 4.82 -28.44
N PHE A 13 -0.77 3.68 -27.90
CA PHE A 13 -1.22 2.54 -28.71
C PHE A 13 -2.74 2.39 -28.77
N GLY A 14 -3.45 2.95 -27.80
CA GLY A 14 -4.88 2.77 -27.57
C GLY A 14 -5.13 2.09 -26.20
N GLU A 15 -6.23 1.33 -26.09
CA GLU A 15 -6.56 0.71 -24.79
C GLU A 15 -5.71 -0.56 -24.54
N VAL A 16 -4.67 -0.39 -23.73
CA VAL A 16 -3.83 -1.46 -23.20
C VAL A 16 -4.20 -1.62 -21.71
N TYR A 17 -4.74 -2.78 -21.34
CA TYR A 17 -5.29 -3.03 -19.98
C TYR A 17 -4.25 -3.49 -18.97
N GLY A 18 -3.09 -3.95 -19.42
CA GLY A 18 -2.02 -4.51 -18.58
C GLY A 18 -1.73 -5.97 -18.90
N THR A 19 -0.99 -6.63 -18.04
CA THR A 19 -0.72 -8.07 -18.18
C THR A 19 -1.88 -8.89 -17.60
N VAL A 20 -1.95 -10.18 -17.92
CA VAL A 20 -2.96 -11.09 -17.34
C VAL A 20 -2.91 -11.06 -15.81
N SER A 21 -1.72 -10.96 -15.20
CA SER A 21 -1.55 -10.84 -13.75
C SER A 21 -2.14 -9.55 -13.15
N ASP A 22 -2.32 -8.52 -13.95
CA ASP A 22 -2.89 -7.25 -13.50
C ASP A 22 -4.43 -7.22 -13.55
N LEU A 23 -5.07 -8.18 -14.24
CA LEU A 23 -6.49 -8.15 -14.53
C LEU A 23 -7.36 -8.78 -13.45
N GLY A 24 -6.78 -9.43 -12.46
CA GLY A 24 -7.55 -10.09 -11.43
C GLY A 24 -6.83 -10.21 -10.12
N GLU A 25 -7.61 -10.44 -9.10
CA GLU A 25 -7.16 -10.63 -7.73
C GLU A 25 -7.42 -12.06 -7.27
N VAL A 26 -6.54 -12.60 -6.47
CA VAL A 26 -6.59 -13.98 -5.99
C VAL A 26 -6.35 -14.04 -4.48
N LYS A 27 -6.99 -15.01 -3.79
CA LYS A 27 -6.64 -15.29 -2.40
C LYS A 27 -5.23 -15.87 -2.31
N ALA A 28 -4.45 -15.43 -1.33
CA ALA A 28 -3.03 -15.78 -1.16
C ALA A 28 -2.76 -17.28 -1.28
N LYS A 29 -3.66 -18.14 -0.74
CA LYS A 29 -3.54 -19.61 -0.82
C LYS A 29 -3.56 -20.18 -2.24
N TYR A 30 -4.16 -19.48 -3.22
CA TYR A 30 -4.28 -19.97 -4.60
C TYR A 30 -3.26 -19.30 -5.54
N SER A 31 -2.54 -18.29 -5.07
CA SER A 31 -1.63 -17.46 -5.89
C SER A 31 -0.62 -18.31 -6.66
N LEU A 32 0.08 -19.23 -5.99
CA LEU A 32 1.05 -20.11 -6.62
C LEU A 32 0.41 -21.06 -7.64
N ALA A 33 -0.70 -21.68 -7.26
CA ALA A 33 -1.41 -22.61 -8.16
C ALA A 33 -1.85 -21.91 -9.45
N LEU A 34 -2.44 -20.71 -9.33
CA LEU A 34 -2.90 -19.95 -10.49
C LEU A 34 -1.74 -19.41 -11.33
N GLU A 35 -0.62 -19.02 -10.72
CA GLU A 35 0.59 -18.64 -11.45
C GLU A 35 1.11 -19.81 -12.31
N ILE A 36 1.18 -21.00 -11.73
CA ILE A 36 1.61 -22.21 -12.45
C ILE A 36 0.60 -22.61 -13.52
N ALA A 37 -0.70 -22.53 -13.23
CA ALA A 37 -1.75 -22.80 -14.20
C ALA A 37 -1.69 -21.85 -15.40
N ALA A 38 -1.43 -20.58 -15.19
CA ALA A 38 -1.27 -19.59 -16.25
C ALA A 38 0.03 -19.80 -17.06
N GLY A 39 1.10 -20.26 -16.39
CA GLY A 39 2.43 -20.44 -16.99
C GLY A 39 2.90 -19.17 -17.69
N ASN A 40 3.48 -19.30 -18.89
CA ASN A 40 3.99 -18.16 -19.66
C ASN A 40 2.89 -17.16 -20.10
N ARG A 41 1.61 -17.54 -20.06
CA ARG A 41 0.49 -16.68 -20.44
C ARG A 41 0.22 -15.58 -19.42
N ILE A 42 0.72 -15.72 -18.17
CA ILE A 42 0.53 -14.74 -17.11
C ILE A 42 1.08 -13.35 -17.46
N THR A 43 2.15 -13.30 -18.25
CA THR A 43 2.79 -12.06 -18.71
C THR A 43 2.25 -11.56 -20.05
N GLY A 44 1.23 -12.21 -20.61
CA GLY A 44 0.56 -11.77 -21.83
C GLY A 44 -0.12 -10.41 -21.63
N ILE A 45 0.08 -9.50 -22.57
CA ILE A 45 -0.47 -8.14 -22.52
C ILE A 45 -1.87 -8.17 -23.13
N VAL A 46 -2.86 -7.75 -22.35
CA VAL A 46 -4.25 -7.67 -22.78
C VAL A 46 -4.54 -6.33 -23.38
N VAL A 47 -5.07 -6.33 -24.59
CA VAL A 47 -5.38 -5.13 -25.38
C VAL A 47 -6.82 -5.21 -25.91
N LYS A 48 -7.39 -4.06 -26.24
CA LYS A 48 -8.76 -3.95 -26.72
C LYS A 48 -9.00 -4.80 -27.97
N ASP A 49 -8.13 -4.64 -28.95
CA ASP A 49 -8.30 -5.24 -30.28
C ASP A 49 -6.96 -5.60 -30.97
N ASP A 50 -7.07 -6.31 -32.07
CA ASP A 50 -5.97 -6.74 -32.90
C ASP A 50 -5.19 -5.58 -33.56
N LEU A 51 -5.85 -4.43 -33.79
CA LEU A 51 -5.19 -3.23 -34.29
C LEU A 51 -4.23 -2.66 -33.24
N THR A 52 -4.67 -2.56 -31.99
CA THR A 52 -3.82 -2.15 -30.85
C THR A 52 -2.65 -3.11 -30.66
N ALA A 53 -2.90 -4.42 -30.73
CA ALA A 53 -1.83 -5.43 -30.68
C ALA A 53 -0.78 -5.22 -31.79
N SER A 54 -1.23 -4.96 -33.04
CA SER A 54 -0.36 -4.70 -34.19
C SER A 54 0.53 -3.47 -33.96
N LYS A 55 -0.03 -2.37 -33.45
CA LYS A 55 0.76 -1.15 -33.12
C LYS A 55 1.83 -1.44 -32.08
N CYS A 56 1.50 -2.19 -31.03
CA CYS A 56 2.45 -2.59 -30.00
C CYS A 56 3.57 -3.47 -30.58
N ILE A 57 3.22 -4.41 -31.47
CA ILE A 57 4.21 -5.29 -32.13
C ILE A 57 5.17 -4.47 -33.04
N HIS A 58 4.65 -3.53 -33.82
CA HIS A 58 5.49 -2.64 -34.65
C HIS A 58 6.45 -1.84 -33.75
N PHE A 59 5.93 -1.22 -32.68
CA PHE A 59 6.76 -0.48 -31.72
C PHE A 59 7.91 -1.33 -31.15
N LEU A 60 7.62 -2.58 -30.76
CA LEU A 60 8.66 -3.49 -30.24
C LEU A 60 9.72 -3.83 -31.31
N LYS A 61 9.30 -4.01 -32.57
CA LYS A 61 10.21 -4.28 -33.70
C LYS A 61 11.08 -3.07 -34.02
N ASP A 62 10.49 -1.91 -34.17
CA ASP A 62 11.17 -0.67 -34.58
C ASP A 62 12.22 -0.25 -33.55
N ASN A 63 11.92 -0.49 -32.26
CA ASN A 63 12.82 -0.15 -31.15
C ASN A 63 13.69 -1.34 -30.67
N LYS A 64 13.62 -2.51 -31.33
CA LYS A 64 14.40 -3.72 -30.99
C LYS A 64 14.30 -4.13 -29.51
N LEU A 65 13.09 -4.04 -28.92
CA LEU A 65 12.84 -4.22 -27.50
C LEU A 65 12.55 -5.69 -27.10
N GLY A 66 12.65 -6.63 -28.03
CA GLY A 66 12.33 -8.04 -27.82
C GLY A 66 10.89 -8.39 -28.17
N THR A 67 10.36 -9.48 -27.60
CA THR A 67 9.03 -10.01 -27.91
C THR A 67 8.10 -9.98 -26.71
N ALA A 68 6.80 -9.84 -26.97
CA ALA A 68 5.72 -9.99 -25.99
C ALA A 68 4.54 -10.69 -26.64
N SER A 69 3.73 -11.39 -25.83
CA SER A 69 2.47 -11.97 -26.27
C SER A 69 1.34 -10.96 -26.06
N PHE A 70 0.49 -10.77 -27.05
CA PHE A 70 -0.67 -9.88 -26.97
C PHE A 70 -1.96 -10.69 -27.05
N LEU A 71 -2.94 -10.31 -26.22
CA LEU A 71 -4.23 -10.96 -26.09
C LEU A 71 -5.33 -9.96 -26.43
N PRO A 72 -5.70 -9.83 -27.72
CA PRO A 72 -6.78 -8.92 -28.15
C PRO A 72 -8.16 -9.44 -27.69
N LEU A 73 -8.92 -8.62 -26.95
CA LEU A 73 -10.23 -9.00 -26.42
C LEU A 73 -11.24 -9.40 -27.51
N ASN A 74 -11.14 -8.77 -28.69
CA ASN A 74 -12.03 -9.05 -29.81
C ASN A 74 -11.73 -10.35 -30.58
N LYS A 75 -10.58 -11.00 -30.30
CA LYS A 75 -10.16 -12.22 -31.04
C LYS A 75 -9.93 -13.42 -30.13
N VAL A 76 -9.49 -13.20 -28.88
CA VAL A 76 -9.18 -14.28 -27.96
C VAL A 76 -10.45 -15.04 -27.59
N LYS A 77 -10.41 -16.36 -27.79
CA LYS A 77 -11.44 -17.30 -27.37
C LYS A 77 -10.80 -18.37 -26.49
N GLY A 78 -11.38 -18.61 -25.35
CA GLY A 78 -11.01 -19.74 -24.50
C GLY A 78 -11.76 -21.02 -24.87
N PRO A 79 -11.31 -22.18 -24.40
CA PRO A 79 -12.05 -23.43 -24.54
C PRO A 79 -13.42 -23.31 -23.85
N GLU A 80 -14.41 -23.98 -24.38
CA GLU A 80 -15.73 -24.11 -23.73
C GLU A 80 -15.58 -24.88 -22.41
N SER A 81 -16.43 -24.53 -21.45
CA SER A 81 -16.44 -25.23 -20.15
C SER A 81 -16.88 -26.67 -20.36
N ASP A 82 -16.02 -27.62 -19.97
CA ASP A 82 -16.35 -29.04 -20.05
C ASP A 82 -17.32 -29.42 -18.92
N PRO A 83 -18.56 -29.92 -19.26
CA PRO A 83 -19.52 -30.34 -18.26
C PRO A 83 -19.01 -31.50 -17.38
N ALA A 84 -18.08 -32.31 -17.88
CA ALA A 84 -17.49 -33.40 -17.11
C ALA A 84 -16.68 -32.89 -15.91
N LEU A 85 -16.03 -31.73 -16.05
CA LEU A 85 -15.25 -31.13 -14.98
C LEU A 85 -16.11 -30.62 -13.84
N LYS A 86 -17.34 -30.19 -14.10
CA LYS A 86 -18.27 -29.76 -13.04
C LYS A 86 -18.53 -30.84 -11.99
N LYS A 87 -18.54 -32.10 -12.42
CA LYS A 87 -18.68 -33.24 -11.49
C LYS A 87 -17.44 -33.49 -10.65
N LEU A 88 -16.26 -33.08 -11.14
CA LEU A 88 -15.00 -33.23 -10.44
C LEU A 88 -14.76 -32.10 -9.44
N VAL A 89 -15.41 -30.95 -9.59
CA VAL A 89 -15.30 -29.83 -8.65
C VAL A 89 -15.78 -30.21 -7.24
N ASP A 90 -16.79 -31.10 -7.14
CA ASP A 90 -17.35 -31.55 -5.85
C ASP A 90 -16.50 -32.65 -5.19
N ALA A 91 -15.42 -33.10 -5.83
CA ALA A 91 -14.58 -34.16 -5.28
C ALA A 91 -13.76 -33.65 -4.11
N ASN A 92 -13.58 -34.49 -3.10
CA ASN A 92 -12.80 -34.13 -1.90
C ASN A 92 -11.34 -33.74 -2.25
N GLY A 93 -10.91 -32.58 -1.79
CA GLY A 93 -9.59 -32.03 -2.07
C GLY A 93 -9.51 -31.21 -3.37
N VAL A 94 -10.63 -30.93 -4.02
CA VAL A 94 -10.74 -30.00 -5.16
C VAL A 94 -11.28 -28.67 -4.66
N HIS A 95 -10.60 -27.58 -5.03
CA HIS A 95 -11.00 -26.20 -4.65
C HIS A 95 -11.94 -25.55 -5.66
N GLY A 96 -11.94 -26.03 -6.90
CA GLY A 96 -12.75 -25.50 -7.98
C GLY A 96 -11.96 -25.36 -9.29
N LEU A 97 -12.60 -24.72 -10.27
CA LEU A 97 -11.94 -24.31 -11.50
C LEU A 97 -11.07 -23.08 -11.24
N ALA A 98 -9.90 -23.01 -11.87
CA ALA A 98 -9.00 -21.88 -11.77
C ALA A 98 -9.66 -20.55 -12.14
N THR A 99 -10.58 -20.55 -13.10
CA THR A 99 -11.40 -19.41 -13.51
C THR A 99 -12.31 -18.86 -12.41
N ASP A 100 -12.78 -19.74 -11.51
CA ASP A 100 -13.74 -19.40 -10.45
C ASP A 100 -13.04 -18.92 -9.16
N LEU A 101 -11.75 -19.19 -9.05
CA LEU A 101 -10.91 -18.78 -7.91
C LEU A 101 -10.25 -17.43 -8.08
N LEU A 102 -10.46 -16.79 -9.23
CA LEU A 102 -9.96 -15.46 -9.58
C LEU A 102 -11.12 -14.47 -9.63
N THR A 103 -10.96 -13.31 -8.99
CA THR A 103 -11.91 -12.19 -9.09
C THR A 103 -11.44 -11.23 -10.18
N TYR A 104 -12.27 -10.98 -11.20
CA TYR A 104 -11.95 -10.16 -12.36
C TYR A 104 -13.17 -9.49 -12.97
N ASP A 105 -12.95 -8.44 -13.78
CA ASP A 105 -14.02 -7.78 -14.53
C ASP A 105 -14.53 -8.69 -15.67
N SER A 106 -15.84 -8.80 -15.82
CA SER A 106 -16.53 -9.66 -16.80
C SER A 106 -16.07 -9.46 -18.25
N LYS A 107 -15.59 -8.28 -18.62
CA LYS A 107 -15.01 -7.99 -19.94
C LYS A 107 -13.79 -8.85 -20.29
N PHE A 108 -13.08 -9.35 -19.29
CA PHE A 108 -11.89 -10.19 -19.46
C PHE A 108 -12.18 -11.69 -19.47
N LYS A 109 -13.46 -12.09 -19.36
CA LYS A 109 -13.87 -13.50 -19.28
C LYS A 109 -13.21 -14.40 -20.33
N ASN A 110 -13.18 -13.96 -21.58
CA ASN A 110 -12.60 -14.76 -22.67
C ASN A 110 -11.07 -14.93 -22.52
N VAL A 111 -10.37 -13.91 -22.04
CA VAL A 111 -8.93 -13.97 -21.78
C VAL A 111 -8.65 -14.92 -20.62
N ILE A 112 -9.40 -14.79 -19.52
CA ILE A 112 -9.25 -15.66 -18.35
C ILE A 112 -9.56 -17.11 -18.74
N GLN A 113 -10.62 -17.34 -19.53
CA GLN A 113 -10.94 -18.66 -20.06
C GLN A 113 -9.85 -19.21 -20.99
N TYR A 114 -9.20 -18.35 -21.79
CA TYR A 114 -8.07 -18.76 -22.63
C TYR A 114 -6.83 -19.13 -21.81
N VAL A 115 -6.54 -18.40 -20.74
CA VAL A 115 -5.35 -18.60 -19.90
C VAL A 115 -5.49 -19.87 -19.05
N PHE A 116 -6.61 -20.02 -18.35
CA PHE A 116 -6.82 -21.08 -17.37
C PHE A 116 -7.60 -22.26 -17.93
N GLY A 117 -8.49 -21.99 -18.88
CA GLY A 117 -9.35 -23.01 -19.49
C GLY A 117 -10.06 -23.86 -18.45
N ASN A 118 -10.02 -25.16 -18.70
CA ASN A 118 -10.64 -26.19 -17.85
C ASN A 118 -9.62 -26.75 -16.82
N THR A 119 -8.87 -25.88 -16.13
CA THR A 119 -7.88 -26.30 -15.13
C THR A 119 -8.54 -26.37 -13.74
N LEU A 120 -8.42 -27.53 -13.07
CA LEU A 120 -8.84 -27.72 -11.68
C LEU A 120 -7.71 -27.37 -10.72
N VAL A 121 -8.06 -26.75 -9.61
CA VAL A 121 -7.12 -26.50 -8.49
C VAL A 121 -7.41 -27.55 -7.41
N VAL A 122 -6.37 -28.26 -6.99
CA VAL A 122 -6.45 -29.37 -6.02
C VAL A 122 -5.50 -29.14 -4.85
N ASP A 123 -5.72 -29.81 -3.71
CA ASP A 123 -4.86 -29.69 -2.54
C ASP A 123 -3.39 -30.03 -2.85
N ASN A 124 -3.17 -31.21 -3.42
CA ASN A 124 -1.85 -31.75 -3.69
C ASN A 124 -1.87 -32.75 -4.86
N ILE A 125 -0.70 -33.23 -5.24
CA ILE A 125 -0.55 -34.16 -6.39
C ILE A 125 -1.25 -35.51 -6.14
N GLU A 126 -1.42 -35.93 -4.90
CA GLU A 126 -2.11 -37.20 -4.57
C GLU A 126 -3.61 -37.12 -4.88
N VAL A 127 -4.22 -35.94 -4.67
CA VAL A 127 -5.61 -35.69 -5.09
C VAL A 127 -5.72 -35.76 -6.61
N ALA A 128 -4.78 -35.16 -7.35
CA ALA A 128 -4.75 -35.23 -8.81
C ALA A 128 -4.65 -36.70 -9.30
N ARG A 129 -3.79 -37.52 -8.66
CA ARG A 129 -3.66 -38.94 -8.97
C ARG A 129 -4.97 -39.73 -8.69
N ARG A 130 -5.64 -39.43 -7.58
CA ARG A 130 -6.93 -40.07 -7.23
C ARG A 130 -8.04 -39.74 -8.23
N ILE A 131 -8.11 -38.50 -8.73
CA ILE A 131 -9.03 -38.06 -9.77
C ILE A 131 -8.72 -38.79 -11.08
N GLY A 132 -7.45 -38.96 -11.39
CA GLY A 132 -6.90 -39.61 -12.57
C GLY A 132 -6.12 -38.65 -13.46
N ILE A 133 -4.82 -38.90 -13.55
CA ILE A 133 -3.91 -38.16 -14.42
C ILE A 133 -4.35 -38.28 -15.88
N GLY A 134 -4.38 -37.16 -16.59
CA GLY A 134 -4.84 -37.09 -17.99
C GLY A 134 -6.35 -36.84 -18.16
N LYS A 135 -7.17 -37.00 -17.12
CA LYS A 135 -8.64 -36.73 -17.24
C LYS A 135 -8.92 -35.24 -17.31
N ALA A 136 -8.13 -34.43 -16.63
CA ALA A 136 -8.23 -32.98 -16.61
C ALA A 136 -6.83 -32.38 -16.43
N ARG A 137 -6.70 -31.12 -16.81
CA ARG A 137 -5.55 -30.33 -16.39
C ARG A 137 -5.75 -29.92 -14.92
N MET A 138 -4.80 -30.27 -14.06
CA MET A 138 -4.89 -30.05 -12.62
C MET A 138 -3.64 -29.39 -12.09
N VAL A 139 -3.80 -28.46 -11.15
CA VAL A 139 -2.67 -27.80 -10.46
C VAL A 139 -2.89 -27.90 -8.96
N SER A 140 -1.84 -28.27 -8.22
CA SER A 140 -1.87 -28.35 -6.77
C SER A 140 -1.60 -26.98 -6.13
N LEU A 141 -1.96 -26.81 -4.85
CA LEU A 141 -1.62 -25.61 -4.07
C LEU A 141 -0.09 -25.45 -3.91
N ASP A 142 0.65 -26.56 -3.95
CA ASP A 142 2.13 -26.57 -3.88
C ASP A 142 2.78 -26.23 -5.23
N GLY A 143 1.98 -26.09 -6.29
CA GLY A 143 2.45 -25.72 -7.63
C GLY A 143 2.84 -26.89 -8.52
N ASP A 144 2.42 -28.12 -8.23
CA ASP A 144 2.56 -29.24 -9.14
C ASP A 144 1.45 -29.21 -10.19
N LEU A 145 1.81 -29.50 -11.44
CA LEU A 145 0.91 -29.46 -12.58
C LEU A 145 0.79 -30.84 -13.23
N SER A 146 -0.44 -31.26 -13.48
CA SER A 146 -0.77 -32.44 -14.28
C SER A 146 -1.49 -32.00 -15.55
N GLU A 147 -0.93 -32.32 -16.69
CA GLU A 147 -1.52 -32.01 -18.01
C GLU A 147 -2.47 -33.12 -18.48
N THR A 148 -3.39 -32.80 -19.38
CA THR A 148 -4.28 -33.77 -20.02
C THR A 148 -3.54 -34.80 -20.85
N SER A 149 -2.31 -34.50 -21.29
CA SER A 149 -1.42 -35.45 -21.96
C SER A 149 -0.83 -36.52 -21.03
N GLY A 150 -1.08 -36.42 -19.72
CA GLY A 150 -0.48 -37.31 -18.71
C GLY A 150 0.88 -36.82 -18.20
N VAL A 151 1.42 -35.74 -18.73
CA VAL A 151 2.67 -35.15 -18.24
C VAL A 151 2.44 -34.51 -16.87
N MET A 152 3.36 -34.79 -15.95
CA MET A 152 3.40 -34.20 -14.63
C MET A 152 4.63 -33.31 -14.47
N ILE A 153 4.46 -32.11 -13.96
CA ILE A 153 5.51 -31.12 -13.74
C ILE A 153 5.44 -30.66 -12.30
N GLY A 154 6.46 -30.92 -11.49
CA GLY A 154 6.45 -30.57 -10.08
C GLY A 154 7.86 -30.52 -9.50
N GLY A 155 7.96 -30.23 -8.22
CA GLY A 155 9.21 -30.15 -7.46
C GLY A 155 9.33 -28.86 -6.67
N TYR A 156 10.44 -28.70 -5.96
CA TYR A 156 10.66 -27.51 -5.14
C TYR A 156 10.73 -26.25 -5.99
N ARG A 157 9.88 -25.28 -5.64
CA ARG A 157 9.87 -23.95 -6.27
C ARG A 157 10.10 -22.89 -5.22
N GLN A 158 11.06 -22.01 -5.46
CA GLN A 158 11.20 -20.79 -4.68
C GLN A 158 10.18 -19.76 -5.18
N ARG A 159 9.35 -19.21 -4.29
CA ARG A 159 8.39 -18.15 -4.66
C ARG A 159 9.16 -16.97 -5.28
N SER A 160 8.94 -16.71 -6.56
CA SER A 160 9.51 -15.53 -7.21
C SER A 160 8.65 -14.31 -6.90
N LYS A 161 9.21 -13.34 -6.20
CA LYS A 161 8.55 -12.05 -5.98
C LYS A 161 8.42 -11.33 -7.34
N GLY A 162 7.19 -10.99 -7.74
CA GLY A 162 6.94 -9.99 -8.79
C GLY A 162 6.34 -10.46 -10.12
N LYS A 163 5.92 -11.73 -10.27
CA LYS A 163 5.24 -12.20 -11.49
C LYS A 163 3.82 -12.75 -11.25
N GLY A 164 3.40 -12.86 -10.00
CA GLY A 164 2.10 -13.43 -9.62
C GLY A 164 0.94 -12.44 -9.69
N PHE A 165 -0.25 -12.97 -9.49
CA PHE A 165 -1.46 -12.17 -9.33
C PHE A 165 -1.40 -11.32 -8.06
N LYS A 166 -2.14 -10.18 -8.06
CA LYS A 166 -2.34 -9.37 -6.85
C LYS A 166 -3.06 -10.22 -5.80
N GLU A 167 -2.45 -10.36 -4.65
CA GLU A 167 -3.05 -11.07 -3.53
C GLU A 167 -4.05 -10.14 -2.82
N GLN A 168 -5.29 -10.56 -2.65
CA GLN A 168 -6.35 -9.75 -2.02
C GLN A 168 -5.95 -9.26 -0.62
N GLU A 169 -5.22 -10.09 0.16
CA GLU A 169 -4.75 -9.71 1.49
C GLU A 169 -3.76 -8.54 1.44
N LEU A 170 -2.84 -8.53 0.45
CA LEU A 170 -1.90 -7.43 0.26
C LEU A 170 -2.60 -6.12 -0.13
N THR A 171 -3.65 -6.19 -0.93
CA THR A 171 -4.45 -5.01 -1.32
C THR A 171 -5.13 -4.41 -0.09
N VAL A 172 -5.75 -5.25 0.75
CA VAL A 172 -6.38 -4.81 2.01
C VAL A 172 -5.36 -4.21 2.99
N ASP A 173 -4.17 -4.79 3.07
CA ASP A 173 -3.11 -4.26 3.94
C ASP A 173 -2.55 -2.93 3.42
N ILE A 174 -2.41 -2.77 2.11
CA ILE A 174 -2.04 -1.48 1.48
C ILE A 174 -3.09 -0.41 1.81
N ASP A 175 -4.39 -0.72 1.70
CA ASP A 175 -5.47 0.22 2.03
C ASP A 175 -5.46 0.62 3.50
N LYS A 176 -5.25 -0.34 4.43
CA LYS A 176 -5.08 -0.05 5.86
C LYS A 176 -3.88 0.85 6.14
N LEU A 177 -2.74 0.58 5.48
CA LEU A 177 -1.53 1.39 5.63
C LEU A 177 -1.73 2.80 5.08
N ASN A 178 -2.40 2.96 3.95
CA ASN A 178 -2.74 4.27 3.38
C ASN A 178 -3.68 5.06 4.30
N PHE A 179 -4.69 4.40 4.89
CA PHE A 179 -5.55 5.02 5.89
C PHE A 179 -4.77 5.49 7.11
N SER A 180 -3.87 4.64 7.64
CA SER A 180 -3.01 5.00 8.78
C SER A 180 -2.09 6.18 8.46
N ILE A 181 -1.51 6.24 7.26
CA ILE A 181 -0.70 7.38 6.80
C ILE A 181 -1.55 8.66 6.80
N SER A 182 -2.74 8.62 6.23
CA SER A 182 -3.63 9.78 6.17
C SER A 182 -4.03 10.29 7.57
N ASP A 183 -4.31 9.37 8.51
CA ASP A 183 -4.63 9.76 9.89
C ASP A 183 -3.43 10.37 10.62
N MET A 184 -2.24 9.81 10.45
CA MET A 184 -1.01 10.36 11.00
C MET A 184 -0.67 11.73 10.40
N GLU A 185 -0.91 11.95 9.11
CA GLU A 185 -0.74 13.26 8.47
C GLU A 185 -1.68 14.33 9.06
N ARG A 186 -2.93 13.93 9.36
CA ARG A 186 -3.88 14.82 10.03
C ARG A 186 -3.45 15.15 11.45
N GLN A 187 -2.97 14.17 12.22
CA GLN A 187 -2.45 14.37 13.57
C GLN A 187 -1.22 15.29 13.57
N LEU A 188 -0.28 15.09 12.64
CA LEU A 188 0.87 15.95 12.43
C LEU A 188 0.47 17.41 12.21
N LYS A 189 -0.51 17.65 11.33
CA LYS A 189 -1.00 19.01 11.06
C LYS A 189 -1.60 19.68 12.30
N ASN A 190 -2.37 18.93 13.10
CA ASN A 190 -2.95 19.44 14.34
C ASN A 190 -1.85 19.78 15.36
N MET A 191 -0.87 18.90 15.55
CA MET A 191 0.24 19.13 16.48
C MET A 191 1.13 20.29 16.04
N ASP A 192 1.35 20.49 14.75
CA ASP A 192 2.05 21.66 14.24
C ASP A 192 1.29 22.98 14.55
N GLY A 193 -0.04 22.95 14.42
CA GLY A 193 -0.91 24.08 14.83
C GLY A 193 -0.79 24.40 16.32
N GLU A 194 -0.93 23.40 17.18
CA GLU A 194 -0.76 23.56 18.63
C GLU A 194 0.64 24.06 19.01
N LYS A 195 1.67 23.55 18.32
CA LYS A 195 3.05 24.03 18.50
C LYS A 195 3.17 25.53 18.22
N GLN A 196 2.63 26.00 17.09
CA GLN A 196 2.66 27.42 16.74
C GLN A 196 1.91 28.29 17.75
N GLU A 197 0.76 27.82 18.24
CA GLU A 197 0.04 28.53 19.31
C GLU A 197 0.86 28.61 20.61
N ASN A 198 1.47 27.50 20.99
CA ASN A 198 2.32 27.47 22.18
C ASN A 198 3.56 28.36 22.04
N GLU A 199 4.18 28.42 20.86
CA GLU A 199 5.29 29.34 20.58
C GLU A 199 4.86 30.80 20.75
N LYS A 200 3.66 31.17 20.25
CA LYS A 200 3.09 32.53 20.45
C LYS A 200 2.83 32.82 21.93
N LYS A 201 2.32 31.83 22.69
CA LYS A 201 2.12 31.98 24.14
C LYS A 201 3.43 32.18 24.88
N ILE A 202 4.47 31.41 24.54
CA ILE A 202 5.82 31.55 25.10
C ILE A 202 6.36 32.95 24.84
N GLN A 203 6.22 33.45 23.61
CA GLN A 203 6.68 34.79 23.27
C GLN A 203 6.00 35.86 24.13
N ARG A 204 4.65 35.78 24.23
CA ARG A 204 3.86 36.72 25.05
C ARG A 204 4.23 36.66 26.54
N LEU A 205 4.46 35.45 27.06
CA LEU A 205 4.88 35.28 28.46
C LEU A 205 6.28 35.82 28.73
N ARG A 206 7.22 35.71 27.77
CA ARG A 206 8.55 36.29 27.86
C ARG A 206 8.48 37.81 27.88
N GLU A 207 7.67 38.42 27.04
CA GLU A 207 7.44 39.87 27.04
C GLU A 207 6.84 40.36 28.35
N LEU A 208 5.82 39.66 28.87
CA LEU A 208 5.23 39.97 30.17
C LEU A 208 6.25 39.86 31.30
N LYS A 209 7.05 38.81 31.30
CA LYS A 209 8.14 38.61 32.29
C LYS A 209 9.13 39.76 32.26
N ALA A 210 9.62 40.17 31.08
CA ALA A 210 10.55 41.26 30.93
C ALA A 210 9.97 42.59 31.43
N ASN A 211 8.70 42.86 31.14
CA ASN A 211 8.02 44.06 31.65
C ASN A 211 7.92 44.07 33.18
N LEU A 212 7.53 42.91 33.78
CA LEU A 212 7.45 42.79 35.25
C LEU A 212 8.82 42.95 35.92
N GLU A 213 9.87 42.38 35.32
CA GLU A 213 11.25 42.57 35.79
C GLU A 213 11.67 44.06 35.73
N GLY A 214 11.29 44.74 34.63
CA GLY A 214 11.49 46.19 34.50
C GLY A 214 10.76 47.02 35.57
N GLU A 215 9.50 46.63 35.89
CA GLU A 215 8.74 47.26 36.96
C GLU A 215 9.35 47.00 38.35
N ILE A 216 9.85 45.82 38.61
CA ILE A 216 10.58 45.47 39.84
C ILE A 216 11.82 46.40 39.99
N ILE A 217 12.62 46.56 38.94
CA ILE A 217 13.82 47.40 38.94
C ILE A 217 13.43 48.86 39.17
N LYS A 218 12.37 49.35 38.52
CA LYS A 218 11.87 50.74 38.75
C LYS A 218 11.45 50.95 40.20
N THR A 219 10.72 49.95 40.75
CA THR A 219 10.25 50.02 42.14
C THR A 219 11.41 49.98 43.11
N GLU A 220 12.43 49.15 42.87
CA GLU A 220 13.67 49.10 43.67
C GLU A 220 14.44 50.43 43.64
N LYS A 221 14.52 51.08 42.47
CA LYS A 221 15.15 52.39 42.36
C LYS A 221 14.36 53.52 43.07
N SER A 222 13.01 53.48 43.01
CA SER A 222 12.19 54.47 43.70
C SER A 222 12.21 54.32 45.21
N LEU A 223 12.48 53.11 45.73
CA LEU A 223 12.66 52.84 47.18
C LEU A 223 13.86 53.60 47.80
N HIS A 224 14.87 53.95 46.99
CA HIS A 224 15.98 54.76 47.45
C HIS A 224 15.68 56.24 47.57
N LEU A 225 14.53 56.74 47.06
CA LEU A 225 14.20 58.15 46.97
C LEU A 225 13.14 58.63 47.99
N ASP A 226 12.33 57.77 48.59
CA ASP A 226 11.30 58.17 49.54
C ASP A 226 11.07 57.12 50.66
N SER A 227 11.45 57.45 51.87
CA SER A 227 11.34 56.58 53.05
C SER A 227 9.91 56.47 53.60
N ALA A 228 8.95 57.26 53.10
CA ALA A 228 7.57 57.29 53.56
C ALA A 228 6.63 56.24 52.93
N ASP A 229 7.01 55.68 51.74
CA ASP A 229 6.18 54.69 51.04
C ASP A 229 6.80 53.27 51.04
N LEU A 230 7.65 52.99 51.98
CA LEU A 230 8.46 51.75 52.02
C LEU A 230 7.62 50.47 52.08
N ASP A 231 6.50 50.50 52.82
CA ASP A 231 5.69 49.28 53.01
C ASP A 231 4.74 49.04 51.82
N ALA A 232 4.22 50.06 51.17
CA ALA A 232 3.46 49.93 49.92
C ALA A 232 4.35 49.45 48.77
N SER A 233 5.57 50.00 48.66
CA SER A 233 6.54 49.59 47.65
C SER A 233 7.06 48.15 47.83
N LYS A 234 7.23 47.71 49.09
CA LYS A 234 7.53 46.30 49.37
C LYS A 234 6.42 45.35 48.97
N ALA A 235 5.16 45.69 49.30
CA ALA A 235 3.99 44.88 48.94
C ALA A 235 3.90 44.75 47.40
N LEU A 236 4.07 45.86 46.67
CA LEU A 236 4.04 45.85 45.19
C LEU A 236 5.18 45.01 44.60
N LYS A 237 6.40 45.15 45.15
CA LYS A 237 7.56 44.35 44.75
C LYS A 237 7.33 42.88 44.95
N ASP A 238 6.75 42.49 46.09
CA ASP A 238 6.47 41.07 46.39
C ASP A 238 5.35 40.50 45.49
N ASP A 239 4.34 41.30 45.19
CA ASP A 239 3.30 40.91 44.20
C ASP A 239 3.88 40.70 42.80
N LEU A 240 4.71 41.65 42.35
CA LEU A 240 5.39 41.53 41.03
C LEU A 240 6.34 40.32 40.97
N LYS A 241 7.07 40.01 42.05
CA LYS A 241 7.89 38.81 42.13
C LYS A 241 7.07 37.54 42.06
N LYS A 242 5.91 37.48 42.77
CA LYS A 242 5.00 36.31 42.67
C LYS A 242 4.50 36.10 41.23
N LYS A 243 4.04 37.16 40.57
CA LYS A 243 3.58 37.12 39.18
C LYS A 243 4.67 36.67 38.22
N ALA A 244 5.90 37.18 38.41
CA ALA A 244 7.05 36.74 37.62
C ALA A 244 7.34 35.24 37.80
N ALA A 245 7.31 34.74 39.02
CA ALA A 245 7.51 33.31 39.31
C ALA A 245 6.39 32.41 38.78
N GLU A 246 5.14 32.86 38.82
CA GLU A 246 3.98 32.16 38.19
C GLU A 246 4.15 32.09 36.68
N THR A 247 4.49 33.21 36.04
CA THR A 247 4.76 33.28 34.59
C THR A 247 5.90 32.36 34.18
N ASP A 248 6.99 32.33 34.98
CA ASP A 248 8.11 31.41 34.70
C ASP A 248 7.72 29.92 34.82
N LYS A 249 6.87 29.61 35.81
CA LYS A 249 6.33 28.25 35.95
C LYS A 249 5.45 27.85 34.76
N GLU A 250 4.57 28.73 34.29
CA GLU A 250 3.77 28.49 33.11
C GLU A 250 4.64 28.30 31.85
N LEU A 251 5.66 29.13 31.69
CA LEU A 251 6.62 29.07 30.59
C LEU A 251 7.37 27.72 30.57
N ARG A 252 7.82 27.22 31.73
CA ARG A 252 8.41 25.88 31.84
C ARG A 252 7.41 24.79 31.44
N THR A 253 6.17 24.85 31.92
CA THR A 253 5.14 23.87 31.61
C THR A 253 4.83 23.83 30.10
N ILE A 254 4.80 25.00 29.44
CA ILE A 254 4.59 25.10 28.00
C ILE A 254 5.80 24.57 27.23
N ASN A 255 7.01 24.91 27.66
CA ASN A 255 8.23 24.39 27.06
C ASN A 255 8.31 22.84 27.13
N ASP A 256 7.90 22.26 28.25
CA ASP A 256 7.84 20.79 28.40
C ASP A 256 6.82 20.17 27.44
N LYS A 257 5.64 20.81 27.30
CA LYS A 257 4.63 20.37 26.31
C LYS A 257 5.17 20.46 24.89
N VAL A 258 5.80 21.57 24.51
CA VAL A 258 6.43 21.73 23.19
C VAL A 258 7.51 20.68 22.93
N THR A 259 8.33 20.38 23.95
CA THR A 259 9.36 19.35 23.83
C THR A 259 8.76 17.96 23.61
N ASN A 260 7.72 17.62 24.36
CA ASN A 260 7.02 16.34 24.21
C ASN A 260 6.31 16.24 22.86
N GLN A 261 5.67 17.31 22.40
CA GLN A 261 5.06 17.36 21.06
C GLN A 261 6.09 17.22 19.95
N ASN A 262 7.25 17.88 20.06
CA ASN A 262 8.34 17.74 19.09
C ASN A 262 8.89 16.31 19.04
N ARG A 263 8.99 15.61 20.19
CA ARG A 263 9.34 14.18 20.21
C ARG A 263 8.28 13.32 19.53
N GLY A 264 6.99 13.57 19.82
CA GLY A 264 5.88 12.91 19.16
C GLY A 264 5.90 13.11 17.64
N LEU A 265 6.09 14.35 17.20
CA LEU A 265 6.24 14.71 15.79
C LEU A 265 7.40 13.97 15.10
N ALA A 266 8.55 13.86 15.77
CA ALA A 266 9.71 13.14 15.24
C ALA A 266 9.40 11.65 15.07
N ASN A 267 8.77 11.04 16.08
CA ASN A 267 8.37 9.62 16.03
C ASN A 267 7.36 9.35 14.90
N LEU A 268 6.31 10.19 14.78
CA LEU A 268 5.32 10.07 13.71
C LEU A 268 5.94 10.26 12.31
N LYS A 269 6.91 11.16 12.16
CA LYS A 269 7.66 11.31 10.89
C LYS A 269 8.45 10.06 10.53
N ILE A 270 9.10 9.44 11.50
CA ILE A 270 9.83 8.17 11.31
C ILE A 270 8.87 7.04 10.94
N GLU A 271 7.73 6.94 11.62
CA GLU A 271 6.73 5.92 11.36
C GLU A 271 6.06 6.09 9.99
N LYS A 272 5.72 7.33 9.63
CA LYS A 272 5.26 7.67 8.27
C LYS A 272 6.24 7.22 7.20
N GLU A 273 7.55 7.46 7.39
CA GLU A 273 8.57 7.07 6.42
C GLU A 273 8.74 5.54 6.33
N LYS A 274 8.67 4.84 7.48
CA LYS A 274 8.65 3.37 7.51
C LYS A 274 7.44 2.80 6.75
N LEU A 275 6.25 3.36 6.97
CA LEU A 275 5.04 2.95 6.26
C LEU A 275 5.12 3.25 4.75
N ARG A 276 5.64 4.40 4.36
CA ARG A 276 5.89 4.72 2.95
C ARG A 276 6.84 3.72 2.27
N ASN A 277 7.89 3.32 2.97
CA ASN A 277 8.85 2.36 2.45
C ASN A 277 8.30 0.92 2.41
N ALA A 278 7.28 0.61 3.23
CA ALA A 278 6.60 -0.68 3.21
C ALA A 278 5.56 -0.80 2.07
N ILE A 279 5.15 0.33 1.47
CA ILE A 279 4.17 0.38 0.38
C ILE A 279 4.86 0.38 -1.01
N LYS A 280 6.15 0.77 -1.05
CA LYS A 280 6.99 0.63 -2.25
C LYS A 280 7.52 -0.79 -2.43
#